data_68993f40b59aabe91d6e46eb0c2a047d
#
_entry.id   68993f40b59aabe91d6e46eb0c2a047d
#
_cell.length_a   1.000
_cell.length_b   1.000
_cell.length_c   1.000
_cell.angle_alpha   90.00
_cell.angle_beta   90.00
_cell.angle_gamma   90.00
#
_symmetry.space_group_name_H-M   'P 1'
#
loop_
_entity.id
_entity.type
_entity.pdbx_description
1 polymer ?
#
loop_
_entity_poly.entity_id
_entity_poly.type
_entity_poly.pdbx_seq_one_letter_code
_entity_poly.pdbx_strand_id
1 'polypeptide(L)'
;MPITATSSEAMLSRFIHRQIDRISGDPDFHSIRSVCQKLSENANTLSNPTTDTGWTGLVVSPNIYNLYSNRPFNRPADPGEAPNYGDVAISATERARILAEYEANKSHFMNMETMEANLIAQLLGAFDPTYFETLLVGPTGYGQRTLHEYIDCLIRFYGHLTPRDHEENHNNIRKPYNPSTPITMIFTQIQKGQNIVSHNNMQF
;
A
#
# COMPACT_ATOMS: atom_id res chain seq x y z
N MET A 1 -9.59 27.49 -3.84
CA MET A 1 -10.57 26.50 -4.33
C MET A 1 -10.69 25.42 -3.27
N PRO A 2 -11.88 25.02 -2.84
CA PRO A 2 -12.01 23.92 -1.88
C PRO A 2 -11.46 22.65 -2.50
N ILE A 3 -10.59 21.96 -1.77
CA ILE A 3 -10.07 20.64 -2.15
C ILE A 3 -11.20 19.65 -1.86
N THR A 4 -11.90 19.23 -2.91
CA THR A 4 -12.93 18.18 -2.79
C THR A 4 -12.25 16.81 -2.70
N ALA A 5 -12.76 15.96 -1.82
CA ALA A 5 -12.33 14.58 -1.74
C ALA A 5 -12.57 13.87 -3.08
N THR A 6 -11.59 13.07 -3.51
CA THR A 6 -11.69 12.31 -4.76
C THR A 6 -12.66 11.14 -4.56
N SER A 7 -13.64 10.97 -5.44
CA SER A 7 -14.54 9.82 -5.37
C SER A 7 -13.80 8.50 -5.67
N SER A 8 -14.33 7.40 -5.14
CA SER A 8 -13.76 6.05 -5.35
C SER A 8 -13.60 5.72 -6.84
N GLU A 9 -14.62 6.01 -7.65
CA GLU A 9 -14.59 5.76 -9.10
C GLU A 9 -13.52 6.61 -9.82
N ALA A 10 -13.43 7.90 -9.48
CA ALA A 10 -12.42 8.78 -10.03
C ALA A 10 -11.00 8.35 -9.62
N MET A 11 -10.84 7.78 -8.44
CA MET A 11 -9.57 7.24 -7.94
C MET A 11 -9.20 5.94 -8.69
N LEU A 12 -10.12 4.98 -8.78
CA LEU A 12 -9.93 3.72 -9.51
C LEU A 12 -9.60 3.93 -10.99
N SER A 13 -10.20 4.97 -11.62
CA SER A 13 -9.90 5.28 -13.02
C SER A 13 -8.44 5.66 -13.28
N ARG A 14 -7.72 6.12 -12.25
CA ARG A 14 -6.31 6.52 -12.29
C ARG A 14 -5.34 5.37 -11.97
N PHE A 15 -5.82 4.26 -11.45
CA PHE A 15 -4.98 3.11 -11.14
C PHE A 15 -4.36 2.51 -12.40
N ILE A 16 -3.07 2.19 -12.33
CA ILE A 16 -2.35 1.47 -13.40
C ILE A 16 -2.93 0.06 -13.54
N HIS A 17 -3.14 -0.59 -12.39
CA HIS A 17 -3.76 -1.92 -12.32
C HIS A 17 -5.20 -1.77 -11.82
N ARG A 18 -6.12 -1.45 -12.73
CA ARG A 18 -7.54 -1.30 -12.38
C ARG A 18 -8.14 -2.59 -11.84
N GLN A 19 -7.64 -3.70 -12.31
CA GLN A 19 -8.02 -5.03 -11.89
C GLN A 19 -6.76 -5.85 -11.62
N ILE A 20 -6.71 -6.53 -10.49
CA ILE A 20 -5.65 -7.48 -10.14
C ILE A 20 -6.25 -8.87 -10.32
N ASP A 21 -5.57 -9.71 -11.12
CA ASP A 21 -6.04 -11.05 -11.40
C ASP A 21 -6.11 -11.88 -10.13
N ARG A 22 -7.16 -12.68 -10.01
CA ARG A 22 -7.33 -13.60 -8.89
C ARG A 22 -6.23 -14.66 -8.92
N ILE A 23 -5.58 -14.85 -7.78
CA ILE A 23 -4.57 -15.89 -7.59
C ILE A 23 -5.28 -17.25 -7.57
N SER A 24 -4.78 -18.17 -8.39
CA SER A 24 -5.28 -19.54 -8.44
C SER A 24 -4.45 -20.42 -7.49
N GLY A 25 -5.13 -21.16 -6.61
CA GLY A 25 -4.48 -21.99 -5.60
C GLY A 25 -4.12 -21.22 -4.34
N ASP A 26 -3.32 -21.85 -3.48
CA ASP A 26 -2.90 -21.26 -2.21
C ASP A 26 -1.94 -20.08 -2.43
N PRO A 27 -2.06 -19.01 -1.62
CA PRO A 27 -1.10 -17.93 -1.63
C PRO A 27 0.32 -18.44 -1.31
N ASP A 28 1.30 -17.86 -1.98
CA ASP A 28 2.71 -18.09 -1.72
C ASP A 28 3.45 -16.74 -1.67
N PHE A 29 4.72 -16.77 -1.30
CA PHE A 29 5.57 -15.59 -1.24
C PHE A 29 5.54 -14.77 -2.54
N HIS A 30 5.59 -15.43 -3.70
CA HIS A 30 5.69 -14.75 -4.99
C HIS A 30 4.37 -14.09 -5.40
N SER A 31 3.25 -14.77 -5.20
CA SER A 31 1.92 -14.24 -5.47
C SER A 31 1.58 -13.06 -4.57
N ILE A 32 1.84 -13.18 -3.26
CA ILE A 32 1.65 -12.09 -2.30
C ILE A 32 2.49 -10.88 -2.70
N ARG A 33 3.78 -11.07 -2.98
CA ARG A 33 4.67 -10.00 -3.40
C ARG A 33 4.21 -9.32 -4.69
N SER A 34 3.79 -10.11 -5.68
CA SER A 34 3.28 -9.59 -6.96
C SER A 34 2.05 -8.72 -6.77
N VAL A 35 1.11 -9.14 -5.92
CA VAL A 35 -0.09 -8.36 -5.60
C VAL A 35 0.30 -7.09 -4.84
N CYS A 36 1.14 -7.17 -3.80
CA CYS A 36 1.60 -6.00 -3.04
C CYS A 36 2.33 -4.98 -3.92
N GLN A 37 3.12 -5.44 -4.91
CA GLN A 37 3.75 -4.55 -5.87
C GLN A 37 2.71 -3.79 -6.71
N LYS A 38 1.70 -4.47 -7.26
CA LYS A 38 0.62 -3.83 -8.02
C LYS A 38 -0.19 -2.84 -7.18
N LEU A 39 -0.45 -3.18 -5.90
CA LEU A 39 -1.10 -2.27 -4.96
C LEU A 39 -0.24 -1.02 -4.69
N SER A 40 1.08 -1.18 -4.52
CA SER A 40 2.00 -0.06 -4.33
C SER A 40 2.07 0.84 -5.56
N GLU A 41 2.08 0.27 -6.76
CA GLU A 41 2.04 1.01 -8.01
C GLU A 41 0.73 1.81 -8.14
N ASN A 42 -0.41 1.22 -7.77
CA ASN A 42 -1.69 1.92 -7.72
C ASN A 42 -1.69 3.03 -6.66
N ALA A 43 -1.19 2.78 -5.46
CA ALA A 43 -1.08 3.76 -4.39
C ALA A 43 -0.22 4.97 -4.78
N ASN A 44 0.77 4.77 -5.65
CA ASN A 44 1.63 5.85 -6.15
C ASN A 44 0.99 6.70 -7.25
N THR A 45 -0.14 6.29 -7.84
CA THR A 45 -0.79 7.04 -8.94
C THR A 45 -1.41 8.37 -8.53
N LEU A 46 -1.72 8.53 -7.25
CA LEU A 46 -2.29 9.73 -6.69
C LEU A 46 -1.28 10.46 -5.82
N SER A 47 -1.12 11.75 -6.09
CA SER A 47 -0.25 12.60 -5.28
C SER A 47 -0.78 12.70 -3.85
N ASN A 48 0.13 12.63 -2.91
CA ASN A 48 -0.10 12.94 -1.51
C ASN A 48 0.71 14.20 -1.17
N PRO A 49 0.10 15.26 -0.63
CA PRO A 49 0.79 16.52 -0.38
C PRO A 49 1.90 16.42 0.67
N THR A 50 1.89 15.40 1.49
CA THR A 50 2.86 15.21 2.58
C THR A 50 4.02 14.29 2.20
N THR A 51 3.94 13.57 1.05
CA THR A 51 4.94 12.58 0.63
C THR A 51 5.37 12.78 -0.83
N ASP A 52 6.47 12.16 -1.22
CA ASP A 52 6.99 12.14 -2.58
C ASP A 52 6.62 10.83 -3.34
N THR A 53 6.05 9.85 -2.65
CA THR A 53 5.71 8.52 -3.17
C THR A 53 4.21 8.21 -3.09
N GLY A 54 3.37 9.23 -3.20
CA GLY A 54 1.93 9.08 -3.15
C GLY A 54 1.45 8.44 -1.84
N TRP A 55 0.64 7.40 -1.95
CA TRP A 55 0.05 6.68 -0.82
C TRP A 55 0.71 5.32 -0.56
N THR A 56 1.91 5.07 -1.10
CA THR A 56 2.63 3.78 -0.97
C THR A 56 2.84 3.34 0.48
N GLY A 57 2.92 4.29 1.43
CA GLY A 57 3.00 3.98 2.85
C GLY A 57 1.75 3.32 3.45
N LEU A 58 0.65 3.18 2.69
CA LEU A 58 -0.49 2.33 3.07
C LEU A 58 -0.25 0.85 2.76
N VAL A 59 0.71 0.54 1.88
CA VAL A 59 0.98 -0.83 1.40
C VAL A 59 2.24 -1.41 2.02
N VAL A 60 3.32 -0.60 2.05
CA VAL A 60 4.63 -1.06 2.53
C VAL A 60 4.88 -0.63 3.97
N SER A 61 5.57 -1.49 4.73
CA SER A 61 5.90 -1.19 6.12
C SER A 61 6.76 0.07 6.25
N PRO A 62 6.72 0.78 7.39
CA PRO A 62 7.51 1.99 7.60
C PRO A 62 9.01 1.80 7.37
N ASN A 63 9.55 0.63 7.71
CA ASN A 63 10.96 0.32 7.52
C ASN A 63 11.34 0.29 6.04
N ILE A 64 10.51 -0.32 5.21
CA ILE A 64 10.72 -0.38 3.75
C ILE A 64 10.45 0.98 3.13
N TYR A 65 9.36 1.64 3.53
CA TYR A 65 9.00 2.96 3.03
C TYR A 65 10.14 3.97 3.17
N ASN A 66 10.78 4.01 4.33
CA ASN A 66 11.89 4.92 4.64
C ASN A 66 13.18 4.64 3.84
N LEU A 67 13.29 3.51 3.14
CA LEU A 67 14.41 3.25 2.23
C LEU A 67 14.24 3.95 0.86
N TYR A 68 13.02 4.29 0.50
CA TYR A 68 12.69 4.83 -0.84
C TYR A 68 12.11 6.25 -0.80
N SER A 69 11.68 6.73 0.35
CA SER A 69 11.11 8.06 0.53
C SER A 69 12.00 8.94 1.40
N ASN A 70 12.16 10.20 0.98
CA ASN A 70 12.88 11.20 1.78
C ASN A 70 12.00 11.79 2.91
N ARG A 71 10.73 11.46 2.95
CA ARG A 71 9.76 11.94 3.94
C ARG A 71 9.05 10.75 4.57
N PRO A 72 8.90 10.70 5.89
CA PRO A 72 8.16 9.64 6.55
C PRO A 72 6.68 9.68 6.11
N PHE A 73 6.07 8.51 5.99
CA PHE A 73 4.62 8.42 5.78
C PHE A 73 3.91 8.62 7.11
N ASN A 74 3.16 9.71 7.20
CA ASN A 74 2.28 9.97 8.34
C ASN A 74 0.84 9.74 7.89
N ARG A 75 0.17 8.74 8.48
CA ARG A 75 -1.23 8.47 8.21
C ARG A 75 -2.07 9.66 8.64
N PRO A 76 -2.87 10.27 7.75
CA PRO A 76 -3.76 11.36 8.14
C PRO A 76 -4.74 10.92 9.22
N ALA A 77 -4.89 11.74 10.26
CA ALA A 77 -5.90 11.52 11.30
C ALA A 77 -7.22 12.19 10.92
N ASP A 78 -8.34 11.63 11.37
CA ASP A 78 -9.63 12.30 11.24
C ASP A 78 -9.60 13.63 12.02
N PRO A 79 -9.80 14.77 11.38
CA PRO A 79 -9.83 16.06 12.08
C PRO A 79 -11.08 16.27 12.95
N GLY A 80 -11.99 15.29 12.99
CA GLY A 80 -13.21 15.35 13.79
C GLY A 80 -14.27 16.28 13.23
N GLU A 81 -15.01 16.95 14.13
CA GLU A 81 -16.08 17.86 13.77
C GLU A 81 -15.54 19.21 13.27
N ALA A 82 -16.35 19.89 12.45
CA ALA A 82 -16.01 21.23 11.96
C ALA A 82 -15.83 22.22 13.13
N PRO A 83 -14.86 23.15 13.02
CA PRO A 83 -14.62 24.13 14.08
C PRO A 83 -15.89 24.94 14.40
N ASN A 84 -16.30 24.89 15.66
CA ASN A 84 -17.36 25.73 16.17
C ASN A 84 -16.73 26.88 16.94
N TYR A 85 -17.00 28.12 16.49
CA TYR A 85 -16.35 29.31 17.05
C TYR A 85 -17.08 29.87 18.28
N GLY A 86 -18.32 29.41 18.57
CA GLY A 86 -19.11 29.86 19.73
C GLY A 86 -19.13 31.40 19.89
N ASP A 87 -18.99 31.85 21.14
CA ASP A 87 -18.95 33.29 21.50
C ASP A 87 -17.51 33.87 21.46
N VAL A 88 -16.53 33.14 20.91
CA VAL A 88 -15.14 33.61 20.85
C VAL A 88 -15.01 34.69 19.77
N ALA A 89 -14.53 35.89 20.17
CA ALA A 89 -14.25 36.98 19.26
C ALA A 89 -13.02 36.74 18.39
N ILE A 90 -13.19 35.92 17.35
CA ILE A 90 -12.17 35.63 16.35
C ILE A 90 -12.43 36.46 15.10
N SER A 91 -11.38 37.05 14.50
CA SER A 91 -11.51 37.82 13.27
C SER A 91 -12.04 36.95 12.10
N ALA A 92 -12.74 37.60 11.14
CA ALA A 92 -13.22 36.88 9.95
C ALA A 92 -12.10 36.21 9.17
N THR A 93 -10.93 36.82 9.07
CA THR A 93 -9.75 36.29 8.40
C THR A 93 -9.24 35.02 9.11
N GLU A 94 -9.18 35.05 10.43
CA GLU A 94 -8.73 33.89 11.21
C GLU A 94 -9.71 32.72 11.14
N ARG A 95 -11.04 33.01 11.18
CA ARG A 95 -12.07 31.98 10.95
C ARG A 95 -11.91 31.30 9.59
N ALA A 96 -11.72 32.11 8.53
CA ALA A 96 -11.52 31.61 7.19
C ALA A 96 -10.25 30.72 7.09
N ARG A 97 -9.16 31.10 7.77
CA ARG A 97 -7.92 30.30 7.82
C ARG A 97 -8.15 28.95 8.50
N ILE A 98 -8.75 28.94 9.69
CA ILE A 98 -9.01 27.71 10.46
C ILE A 98 -9.96 26.79 9.68
N LEU A 99 -11.00 27.32 9.05
CA LEU A 99 -11.93 26.54 8.24
C LEU A 99 -11.22 25.92 7.03
N ALA A 100 -10.41 26.70 6.32
CA ALA A 100 -9.65 26.20 5.17
C ALA A 100 -8.65 25.08 5.56
N GLU A 101 -8.00 25.21 6.72
CA GLU A 101 -7.12 24.18 7.27
C GLU A 101 -7.89 22.90 7.63
N TYR A 102 -9.05 23.05 8.28
CA TYR A 102 -9.93 21.91 8.59
C TYR A 102 -10.40 21.21 7.31
N GLU A 103 -10.88 21.95 6.31
CA GLU A 103 -11.33 21.38 5.03
C GLU A 103 -10.21 20.66 4.30
N ALA A 104 -8.99 21.19 4.30
CA ALA A 104 -7.83 20.55 3.70
C ALA A 104 -7.48 19.23 4.42
N ASN A 105 -7.46 19.23 5.75
CA ASN A 105 -7.19 18.05 6.56
C ASN A 105 -8.29 16.98 6.40
N LYS A 106 -9.55 17.40 6.37
CA LYS A 106 -10.70 16.50 6.15
C LYS A 106 -10.65 15.85 4.77
N SER A 107 -10.36 16.65 3.74
CA SER A 107 -10.20 16.12 2.38
C SER A 107 -9.03 15.16 2.28
N HIS A 108 -7.90 15.46 2.93
CA HIS A 108 -6.73 14.59 2.95
C HIS A 108 -7.03 13.26 3.64
N PHE A 109 -7.71 13.30 4.79
CA PHE A 109 -8.16 12.09 5.51
C PHE A 109 -9.12 11.26 4.65
N MET A 110 -10.12 11.87 4.03
CA MET A 110 -11.08 11.15 3.18
C MET A 110 -10.43 10.55 1.94
N ASN A 111 -9.44 11.22 1.34
CA ASN A 111 -8.68 10.66 0.23
C ASN A 111 -7.88 9.43 0.66
N MET A 112 -7.29 9.44 1.85
CA MET A 112 -6.60 8.29 2.43
C MET A 112 -7.57 7.11 2.65
N GLU A 113 -8.72 7.35 3.30
CA GLU A 113 -9.74 6.33 3.54
C GLU A 113 -10.25 5.71 2.22
N THR A 114 -10.52 6.55 1.22
CA THR A 114 -10.97 6.09 -0.10
C THR A 114 -9.88 5.27 -0.81
N MET A 115 -8.62 5.71 -0.74
CA MET A 115 -7.48 4.99 -1.30
C MET A 115 -7.35 3.61 -0.65
N GLU A 116 -7.30 3.57 0.67
CA GLU A 116 -7.14 2.32 1.42
C GLU A 116 -8.30 1.36 1.17
N ALA A 117 -9.54 1.83 1.15
CA ALA A 117 -10.71 1.01 0.84
C ALA A 117 -10.63 0.39 -0.56
N ASN A 118 -10.19 1.15 -1.57
CA ASN A 118 -10.01 0.65 -2.93
C ASN A 118 -8.88 -0.39 -3.02
N LEU A 119 -7.77 -0.18 -2.33
CA LEU A 119 -6.65 -1.13 -2.29
C LEU A 119 -7.04 -2.41 -1.55
N ILE A 120 -7.79 -2.32 -0.44
CA ILE A 120 -8.34 -3.47 0.27
C ILE A 120 -9.29 -4.26 -0.64
N ALA A 121 -10.18 -3.59 -1.36
CA ALA A 121 -11.09 -4.24 -2.29
C ALA A 121 -10.33 -5.00 -3.39
N GLN A 122 -9.23 -4.43 -3.91
CA GLN A 122 -8.38 -5.12 -4.88
C GLN A 122 -7.64 -6.32 -4.28
N LEU A 123 -7.14 -6.21 -3.05
CA LEU A 123 -6.49 -7.31 -2.34
C LEU A 123 -7.47 -8.47 -2.11
N LEU A 124 -8.67 -8.18 -1.59
CA LEU A 124 -9.73 -9.18 -1.36
C LEU A 124 -10.27 -9.77 -2.67
N GLY A 125 -10.18 -9.04 -3.79
CA GLY A 125 -10.49 -9.57 -5.11
C GLY A 125 -9.43 -10.52 -5.66
N ALA A 126 -8.16 -10.30 -5.28
CA ALA A 126 -7.03 -11.11 -5.73
C ALA A 126 -6.89 -12.44 -4.99
N PHE A 127 -7.28 -12.50 -3.72
CA PHE A 127 -7.18 -13.70 -2.88
C PHE A 127 -8.57 -14.20 -2.45
N ASP A 128 -8.68 -15.49 -2.16
CA ASP A 128 -9.91 -16.04 -1.62
C ASP A 128 -10.17 -15.51 -0.20
N PRO A 129 -11.41 -15.12 0.16
CA PRO A 129 -11.74 -14.62 1.50
C PRO A 129 -11.37 -15.58 2.65
N THR A 130 -11.29 -16.88 2.39
CA THR A 130 -10.92 -17.90 3.39
C THR A 130 -9.53 -17.66 3.98
N TYR A 131 -8.61 -17.05 3.23
CA TYR A 131 -7.26 -16.72 3.72
C TYR A 131 -7.23 -15.60 4.75
N PHE A 132 -8.34 -14.89 4.92
CA PHE A 132 -8.49 -13.79 5.88
C PHE A 132 -9.42 -14.10 7.04
N GLU A 133 -9.87 -15.36 7.20
CA GLU A 133 -10.81 -15.75 8.25
C GLU A 133 -10.31 -15.42 9.66
N THR A 134 -8.99 -15.45 9.88
CA THR A 134 -8.38 -15.08 11.16
C THR A 134 -8.54 -13.60 11.52
N LEU A 135 -8.88 -12.75 10.53
CA LEU A 135 -9.14 -11.33 10.73
C LEU A 135 -10.62 -11.04 11.04
N LEU A 136 -11.50 -12.03 10.92
CA LEU A 136 -12.92 -11.86 11.21
C LEU A 136 -13.15 -11.56 12.69
N VAL A 137 -13.94 -10.54 12.98
CA VAL A 137 -14.32 -10.13 14.33
C VAL A 137 -15.80 -10.41 14.55
N GLY A 138 -16.13 -11.64 14.92
CA GLY A 138 -17.51 -12.05 15.26
C GLY A 138 -18.55 -11.60 14.22
N PRO A 139 -19.69 -11.02 14.65
CA PRO A 139 -20.77 -10.65 13.74
C PRO A 139 -20.50 -9.39 12.90
N THR A 140 -19.40 -8.66 13.18
CA THR A 140 -19.06 -7.40 12.48
C THR A 140 -18.20 -7.62 11.24
N GLY A 141 -17.90 -8.87 10.88
CA GLY A 141 -17.02 -9.19 9.76
C GLY A 141 -15.57 -8.77 10.01
N TYR A 142 -14.93 -8.17 9.02
CA TYR A 142 -13.52 -7.75 9.15
C TYR A 142 -13.32 -6.49 10.00
N GLY A 143 -14.39 -5.79 10.39
CA GLY A 143 -14.29 -4.54 11.15
C GLY A 143 -13.54 -3.45 10.36
N GLN A 144 -12.92 -2.51 11.10
CA GLN A 144 -12.09 -1.44 10.51
C GLN A 144 -10.63 -1.88 10.46
N ARG A 145 -10.32 -2.89 9.62
CA ARG A 145 -8.96 -3.36 9.42
C ARG A 145 -8.22 -2.50 8.41
N THR A 146 -6.95 -2.24 8.69
CA THR A 146 -6.06 -1.54 7.76
C THR A 146 -5.55 -2.48 6.67
N LEU A 147 -5.13 -1.92 5.55
CA LEU A 147 -4.51 -2.71 4.49
C LEU A 147 -3.27 -3.48 4.98
N HIS A 148 -2.48 -2.88 5.88
CA HIS A 148 -1.33 -3.56 6.49
C HIS A 148 -1.73 -4.83 7.24
N GLU A 149 -2.83 -4.81 8.02
CA GLU A 149 -3.29 -6.01 8.75
C GLU A 149 -3.65 -7.17 7.82
N TYR A 150 -4.23 -6.87 6.65
CA TYR A 150 -4.51 -7.90 5.63
C TYR A 150 -3.22 -8.44 5.01
N ILE A 151 -2.28 -7.57 4.65
CA ILE A 151 -0.99 -7.97 4.07
C ILE A 151 -0.20 -8.78 5.08
N ASP A 152 -0.10 -8.33 6.33
CA ASP A 152 0.60 -9.03 7.42
C ASP A 152 0.00 -10.42 7.68
N CYS A 153 -1.33 -10.56 7.59
CA CYS A 153 -2.01 -11.85 7.69
C CYS A 153 -1.52 -12.82 6.60
N LEU A 154 -1.52 -12.37 5.34
CA LEU A 154 -1.04 -13.21 4.22
C LEU A 154 0.44 -13.59 4.38
N ILE A 155 1.29 -12.62 4.73
CA ILE A 155 2.73 -12.86 4.90
C ILE A 155 2.98 -13.83 6.04
N ARG A 156 2.30 -13.66 7.16
CA ARG A 156 2.47 -14.47 8.37
C ARG A 156 2.14 -15.94 8.13
N PHE A 157 1.09 -16.23 7.36
CA PHE A 157 0.61 -17.61 7.17
C PHE A 157 1.11 -18.24 5.87
N TYR A 158 1.37 -17.44 4.83
CA TYR A 158 1.67 -17.94 3.49
C TYR A 158 2.93 -17.34 2.86
N GLY A 159 3.52 -16.30 3.45
CA GLY A 159 4.66 -15.57 2.89
C GLY A 159 6.03 -16.21 3.11
N HIS A 160 6.09 -17.45 3.58
CA HIS A 160 7.37 -18.12 3.83
C HIS A 160 7.96 -18.67 2.53
N LEU A 161 9.26 -18.42 2.33
CA LEU A 161 10.02 -19.05 1.26
C LEU A 161 10.19 -20.54 1.55
N THR A 162 9.84 -21.37 0.59
CA THR A 162 10.06 -22.81 0.67
C THR A 162 11.52 -23.16 0.36
N PRO A 163 12.02 -24.34 0.74
CA PRO A 163 13.35 -24.83 0.31
C PRO A 163 13.50 -24.83 -1.22
N ARG A 164 12.42 -25.10 -1.95
CA ARG A 164 12.38 -25.06 -3.41
C ARG A 164 12.60 -23.64 -3.94
N ASP A 165 11.98 -22.63 -3.33
CA ASP A 165 12.16 -21.23 -3.72
C ASP A 165 13.61 -20.78 -3.51
N HIS A 166 14.23 -21.22 -2.42
CA HIS A 166 15.65 -20.99 -2.15
C HIS A 166 16.54 -21.63 -3.21
N GLU A 167 16.28 -22.90 -3.58
CA GLU A 167 17.03 -23.60 -4.61
C GLU A 167 16.83 -22.94 -5.97
N GLU A 168 15.61 -22.60 -6.34
CA GLU A 168 15.31 -21.92 -7.60
C GLU A 168 15.98 -20.53 -7.66
N ASN A 169 15.92 -19.75 -6.58
CA ASN A 169 16.61 -18.48 -6.50
C ASN A 169 18.14 -18.64 -6.66
N HIS A 170 18.73 -19.64 -5.99
CA HIS A 170 20.14 -19.93 -6.09
C HIS A 170 20.54 -20.34 -7.52
N ASN A 171 19.74 -21.17 -8.17
CA ASN A 171 19.95 -21.57 -9.56
C ASN A 171 19.80 -20.36 -10.51
N ASN A 172 18.85 -19.46 -10.26
CA ASN A 172 18.67 -18.25 -11.04
C ASN A 172 19.86 -17.28 -10.89
N ILE A 173 20.42 -17.12 -9.69
CA ILE A 173 21.61 -16.28 -9.48
C ILE A 173 22.83 -16.85 -10.22
N ARG A 174 22.97 -18.17 -10.24
CA ARG A 174 24.11 -18.88 -10.88
C ARG A 174 23.96 -19.09 -12.38
N LYS A 175 22.82 -18.76 -12.95
CA LYS A 175 22.59 -18.93 -14.38
C LYS A 175 23.66 -18.19 -15.18
N PRO A 176 24.37 -18.88 -16.10
CA PRO A 176 25.44 -18.26 -16.86
C PRO A 176 24.94 -17.09 -17.71
N TYR A 177 25.78 -16.10 -17.85
CA TYR A 177 25.48 -14.95 -18.69
C TYR A 177 25.32 -15.37 -20.15
N ASN A 178 24.27 -14.90 -20.79
CA ASN A 178 24.08 -15.03 -22.23
C ASN A 178 24.71 -13.80 -22.95
N PRO A 179 25.77 -14.00 -23.75
CA PRO A 179 26.44 -12.92 -24.45
C PRO A 179 25.55 -12.15 -25.45
N SER A 180 24.40 -12.72 -25.83
CA SER A 180 23.42 -12.07 -26.69
C SER A 180 22.52 -11.07 -25.96
N THR A 181 22.65 -10.95 -24.62
CA THR A 181 21.87 -10.00 -23.81
C THR A 181 22.75 -8.87 -23.28
N PRO A 182 22.18 -7.69 -22.99
CA PRO A 182 22.93 -6.59 -22.37
C PRO A 182 23.58 -7.03 -21.05
N ILE A 183 24.81 -6.60 -20.78
CA ILE A 183 25.55 -6.95 -19.55
C ILE A 183 24.82 -6.52 -18.29
N THR A 184 23.97 -5.50 -18.36
CA THR A 184 23.10 -5.04 -17.26
C THR A 184 22.15 -6.11 -16.75
N MET A 185 21.84 -7.12 -17.58
CA MET A 185 20.99 -8.25 -17.17
C MET A 185 21.61 -9.11 -16.06
N ILE A 186 22.94 -9.22 -16.02
CA ILE A 186 23.63 -9.91 -14.91
C ILE A 186 23.39 -9.18 -13.59
N PHE A 187 23.54 -7.87 -13.58
CA PHE A 187 23.32 -7.08 -12.37
C PHE A 187 21.88 -7.17 -11.90
N THR A 188 20.92 -7.11 -12.84
CA THR A 188 19.50 -7.30 -12.55
C THR A 188 19.21 -8.70 -11.98
N GLN A 189 19.83 -9.74 -12.53
CA GLN A 189 19.68 -11.13 -12.05
C GLN A 189 20.19 -11.28 -10.62
N ILE A 190 21.39 -10.78 -10.33
CA ILE A 190 22.00 -10.82 -8.99
C ILE A 190 21.15 -10.00 -8.01
N GLN A 191 20.76 -8.81 -8.38
CA GLN A 191 19.97 -7.92 -7.54
C GLN A 191 18.59 -8.51 -7.21
N LYS A 192 17.91 -9.13 -8.17
CA LYS A 192 16.66 -9.86 -7.93
C LYS A 192 16.84 -10.99 -6.92
N GLY A 193 17.93 -11.76 -7.07
CA GLY A 193 18.23 -12.86 -6.17
C GLY A 193 18.56 -12.38 -4.75
N GLN A 194 19.35 -11.33 -4.62
CA GLN A 194 19.65 -10.70 -3.33
C GLN A 194 18.40 -10.14 -2.65
N ASN A 195 17.52 -9.54 -3.42
CA ASN A 195 16.23 -9.01 -2.91
C ASN A 195 15.35 -10.12 -2.35
N ILE A 196 15.32 -11.32 -2.93
CA ILE A 196 14.57 -12.47 -2.39
C ILE A 196 15.15 -12.89 -1.04
N VAL A 197 16.48 -12.96 -0.90
CA VAL A 197 17.15 -13.35 0.36
C VAL A 197 16.96 -12.28 1.44
N SER A 198 17.09 -11.00 1.09
CA SER A 198 16.96 -9.91 2.06
C SER A 198 15.52 -9.74 2.54
N HIS A 199 14.52 -10.01 1.70
CA HIS A 199 13.10 -9.95 2.08
C HIS A 199 12.67 -11.09 3.01
N ASN A 200 13.39 -12.20 3.03
CA ASN A 200 13.15 -13.26 4.03
C ASN A 200 13.51 -12.79 5.46
N ASN A 201 14.35 -11.75 5.58
CA ASN A 201 14.74 -11.14 6.85
C ASN A 201 14.01 -9.83 7.16
N MET A 202 13.23 -9.30 6.22
CA MET A 202 12.43 -8.11 6.39
C MET A 202 10.95 -8.48 6.31
N GLN A 203 10.26 -8.46 7.43
CA GLN A 203 8.79 -8.40 7.45
C GLN A 203 8.38 -7.13 6.71
N PHE A 204 7.47 -7.29 5.75
CA PHE A 204 6.89 -6.17 4.97
C PHE A 204 6.24 -5.14 5.86
#